data_210d79d3a5c824f9b725a13325ff058b
#
_entry.id   210d79d3a5c824f9b725a13325ff058b
#
_cell.length_a   1.000
_cell.length_b   1.000
_cell.length_c   1.000
_cell.angle_alpha   90.00
_cell.angle_beta   90.00
_cell.angle_gamma   90.00
#
_symmetry.space_group_name_H-M   'P 1'
#
loop_
_entity.id
_entity.type
_entity.pdbx_description
1 polymer ?
#
loop_
_entity_poly.entity_id
_entity_poly.type
_entity_poly.pdbx_seq_one_letter_code
_entity_poly.pdbx_strand_id
1 'polypeptide(L)'
;CLVGSEMCIRDRFYRMENKDRKIVFFDIDGTLVDGPTHQIPQSAVEAIRKLRENGHLAFINTGRTLVSIEPRIREIGFDGLVCGCGTHIYYEGETLFSHSILHEKCTEIVYELRRLGIPTFFEAEEHVYYDSRCMSPELGNSVSNFKSLNCSVPDMPERPEDSDVVFDKFFCLLRPDDPVDKLRSFIGDEFTAVPQGEHYLEIVPTGCSKAEGIHILQKKLGIPKDNCYAIGDSENDIPMLEAVPHSIAMGVCSKTILPYCSYRTTPVLEDGIANALKHYGLI
;
A
#
# COMPACT_ATOMS: atom_id res chain seq x y z
N CYS A 1 34.19 38.25 9.68
CA CYS A 1 33.29 37.55 10.58
C CYS A 1 31.87 37.63 10.05
N LEU A 2 31.49 36.71 9.17
CA LEU A 2 30.12 36.43 8.78
C LEU A 2 30.03 34.92 8.51
N VAL A 3 29.97 34.15 9.57
CA VAL A 3 29.59 32.73 9.56
C VAL A 3 28.63 32.56 10.73
N GLY A 4 27.36 32.46 10.45
CA GLY A 4 26.40 32.29 11.55
C GLY A 4 24.93 32.55 11.21
N SER A 5 24.42 32.12 10.07
CA SER A 5 22.97 32.20 9.85
C SER A 5 22.30 31.03 9.10
N GLU A 6 23.06 30.08 8.57
CA GLU A 6 22.44 28.92 7.89
C GLU A 6 22.43 27.61 8.71
N MET A 7 23.15 27.57 9.83
CA MET A 7 23.21 26.38 10.71
C MET A 7 22.12 26.35 11.80
N CYS A 8 21.24 27.36 11.83
CA CYS A 8 20.28 27.54 12.95
C CYS A 8 18.84 27.13 12.67
N ILE A 9 18.51 26.71 11.46
CA ILE A 9 17.12 26.30 11.11
C ILE A 9 16.95 24.78 11.18
N ARG A 10 18.03 24.02 10.98
CA ARG A 10 17.99 22.55 11.07
C ARG A 10 18.02 21.99 12.50
N ASP A 11 18.51 22.73 13.46
CA ASP A 11 18.68 22.26 14.86
C ASP A 11 17.55 22.67 15.82
N ARG A 12 16.48 23.31 15.33
CA ARG A 12 15.34 23.73 16.16
C ARG A 12 14.21 22.71 16.25
N PHE A 13 14.26 21.62 15.51
CA PHE A 13 13.41 20.49 15.82
C PHE A 13 14.08 19.73 16.97
N TYR A 14 13.61 19.95 18.19
CA TYR A 14 13.76 19.00 19.28
C TYR A 14 13.40 17.63 18.66
N ARG A 15 14.39 16.81 18.35
CA ARG A 15 14.15 15.43 17.92
C ARG A 15 13.49 14.77 19.12
N MET A 16 12.18 14.63 19.08
CA MET A 16 11.48 13.78 20.04
C MET A 16 12.21 12.45 20.08
N GLU A 17 12.48 11.92 21.26
CA GLU A 17 13.02 10.56 21.34
C GLU A 17 12.00 9.62 20.68
N ASN A 18 12.44 8.61 19.97
CA ASN A 18 11.54 7.71 19.22
C ASN A 18 10.45 7.10 20.12
N LYS A 19 10.70 6.94 21.42
CA LYS A 19 9.70 6.48 22.41
C LYS A 19 8.48 7.41 22.55
N ASP A 20 8.63 8.71 22.25
CA ASP A 20 7.56 9.71 22.37
C ASP A 20 6.93 10.04 21.02
N ARG A 21 7.56 9.62 19.91
CA ARG A 21 7.01 9.82 18.56
C ARG A 21 5.81 8.92 18.32
N LYS A 22 4.82 9.45 17.63
CA LYS A 22 3.71 8.68 17.07
C LYS A 22 4.01 8.35 15.61
N ILE A 23 3.49 7.22 15.13
CA ILE A 23 3.55 6.84 13.72
C ILE A 23 2.12 6.56 13.24
N VAL A 24 1.74 7.18 12.16
CA VAL A 24 0.41 7.03 11.56
C VAL A 24 0.55 6.42 10.17
N PHE A 25 -0.12 5.31 9.95
CA PHE A 25 -0.19 4.62 8.68
C PHE A 25 -1.51 4.95 7.98
N PHE A 26 -1.41 5.40 6.75
CA PHE A 26 -2.54 5.81 5.92
C PHE A 26 -2.67 4.87 4.74
N ASP A 27 -3.83 4.26 4.56
CA ASP A 27 -4.17 3.67 3.28
C ASP A 27 -4.42 4.77 2.23
N ILE A 28 -4.45 4.41 0.95
CA ILE A 28 -4.67 5.34 -0.14
C ILE A 28 -6.13 5.36 -0.57
N ASP A 29 -6.63 4.24 -1.09
CA ASP A 29 -7.90 4.17 -1.80
C ASP A 29 -9.09 4.11 -0.85
N GLY A 30 -9.96 5.13 -0.85
CA GLY A 30 -11.05 5.25 0.12
C GLY A 30 -10.64 5.89 1.46
N THR A 31 -9.34 6.14 1.66
CA THR A 31 -8.78 6.73 2.88
C THR A 31 -8.16 8.10 2.61
N LEU A 32 -7.08 8.16 1.84
CA LEU A 32 -6.44 9.41 1.43
C LEU A 32 -7.09 9.99 0.18
N VAL A 33 -7.46 9.11 -0.75
CA VAL A 33 -8.10 9.42 -2.03
C VAL A 33 -9.55 8.98 -1.98
N ASP A 34 -10.47 9.89 -2.28
CA ASP A 34 -11.89 9.56 -2.39
C ASP A 34 -12.15 8.65 -3.59
N GLY A 35 -12.77 7.50 -3.37
CA GLY A 35 -12.97 6.49 -4.40
C GLY A 35 -13.71 7.01 -5.64
N PRO A 36 -14.91 7.62 -5.51
CA PRO A 36 -15.70 8.08 -6.65
C PRO A 36 -15.10 9.28 -7.40
N THR A 37 -14.50 10.24 -6.70
CA THR A 37 -14.06 11.51 -7.30
C THR A 37 -12.55 11.55 -7.55
N HIS A 38 -11.79 10.61 -7.00
CA HIS A 38 -10.32 10.58 -7.01
C HIS A 38 -9.66 11.86 -6.44
N GLN A 39 -10.39 12.60 -5.61
CA GLN A 39 -9.89 13.81 -4.97
C GLN A 39 -9.14 13.48 -3.68
N ILE A 40 -8.11 14.29 -3.39
CA ILE A 40 -7.43 14.34 -2.11
C ILE A 40 -7.81 15.67 -1.47
N PRO A 41 -8.50 15.67 -0.32
CA PRO A 41 -8.87 16.92 0.35
C PRO A 41 -7.64 17.72 0.77
N GLN A 42 -7.66 19.02 0.58
CA GLN A 42 -6.59 19.90 1.03
C GLN A 42 -6.38 19.81 2.55
N SER A 43 -7.45 19.61 3.31
CA SER A 43 -7.40 19.39 4.75
C SER A 43 -6.61 18.16 5.17
N ALA A 44 -6.63 17.08 4.36
CA ALA A 44 -5.81 15.88 4.61
C ALA A 44 -4.31 16.19 4.42
N VAL A 45 -3.97 16.90 3.34
CA VAL A 45 -2.58 17.33 3.06
C VAL A 45 -2.04 18.21 4.19
N GLU A 46 -2.83 19.20 4.63
CA GLU A 46 -2.45 20.10 5.72
C GLU A 46 -2.33 19.37 7.06
N ALA A 47 -3.23 18.43 7.33
CA ALA A 47 -3.21 17.63 8.55
C ALA A 47 -1.98 16.69 8.61
N ILE A 48 -1.63 16.04 7.50
CA ILE A 48 -0.42 15.21 7.41
C ILE A 48 0.84 16.06 7.61
N ARG A 49 0.91 17.25 6.99
CA ARG A 49 2.02 18.18 7.21
C ARG A 49 2.12 18.58 8.67
N LYS A 50 0.99 18.95 9.30
CA LYS A 50 0.95 19.35 10.70
C LYS A 50 1.36 18.23 11.65
N LEU A 51 0.94 17.00 11.39
CA LEU A 51 1.38 15.79 12.12
C LEU A 51 2.91 15.70 12.13
N ARG A 52 3.54 15.88 10.98
CA ARG A 52 5.01 15.84 10.84
C ARG A 52 5.71 17.03 11.50
N GLU A 53 5.15 18.23 11.40
CA GLU A 53 5.63 19.43 12.12
C GLU A 53 5.60 19.26 13.63
N ASN A 54 4.63 18.49 14.16
CA ASN A 54 4.55 18.12 15.58
C ASN A 54 5.57 17.03 15.97
N GLY A 55 6.43 16.57 15.03
CA GLY A 55 7.50 15.60 15.29
C GLY A 55 7.08 14.14 15.13
N HIS A 56 5.87 13.87 14.68
CA HIS A 56 5.33 12.53 14.43
C HIS A 56 5.69 12.05 13.02
N LEU A 57 5.47 10.77 12.74
CA LEU A 57 5.76 10.15 11.45
C LEU A 57 4.46 9.83 10.70
N ALA A 58 4.45 10.13 9.42
CA ALA A 58 3.39 9.79 8.48
C ALA A 58 3.88 8.78 7.44
N PHE A 59 3.23 7.64 7.33
CA PHE A 59 3.55 6.59 6.36
C PHE A 59 2.34 6.21 5.52
N ILE A 60 2.53 6.05 4.22
CA ILE A 60 1.58 5.30 3.39
C ILE A 60 1.70 3.82 3.72
N ASN A 61 0.58 3.09 3.74
CA ASN A 61 0.54 1.64 3.86
C ASN A 61 -0.52 1.07 2.91
N THR A 62 -0.09 0.62 1.74
CA THR A 62 -0.98 0.34 0.61
C THR A 62 -0.69 -0.99 -0.08
N GLY A 63 -1.71 -1.54 -0.75
CA GLY A 63 -1.55 -2.65 -1.69
C GLY A 63 -0.86 -2.24 -3.00
N ARG A 64 -0.87 -0.95 -3.34
CA ARG A 64 -0.21 -0.45 -4.55
C ARG A 64 1.30 -0.63 -4.48
N THR A 65 1.92 -1.07 -5.58
CA THR A 65 3.39 -1.01 -5.74
C THR A 65 3.84 0.41 -6.06
N LEU A 66 5.12 0.70 -5.92
CA LEU A 66 5.66 2.06 -6.02
C LEU A 66 5.29 2.74 -7.34
N VAL A 67 5.35 2.00 -8.45
CA VAL A 67 5.03 2.54 -9.79
C VAL A 67 3.59 3.02 -9.92
N SER A 68 2.66 2.43 -9.16
CA SER A 68 1.23 2.77 -9.21
C SER A 68 0.80 3.83 -8.19
N ILE A 69 1.72 4.33 -7.36
CA ILE A 69 1.48 5.48 -6.47
C ILE A 69 1.75 6.77 -7.25
N GLU A 70 0.70 7.50 -7.53
CA GLU A 70 0.75 8.74 -8.31
C GLU A 70 1.70 9.79 -7.70
N PRO A 71 2.42 10.58 -8.54
CA PRO A 71 3.30 11.65 -8.05
C PRO A 71 2.62 12.59 -7.05
N ARG A 72 1.36 13.00 -7.31
CA ARG A 72 0.59 13.89 -6.42
C ARG A 72 0.42 13.34 -5.00
N ILE A 73 0.40 12.01 -4.83
CA ILE A 73 0.33 11.36 -3.51
C ILE A 73 1.71 11.39 -2.85
N ARG A 74 2.77 11.09 -3.60
CA ARG A 74 4.14 11.12 -3.08
C ARG A 74 4.59 12.53 -2.70
N GLU A 75 4.11 13.55 -3.41
CA GLU A 75 4.41 14.98 -3.17
C GLU A 75 3.73 15.55 -1.91
N ILE A 76 2.77 14.86 -1.29
CA ILE A 76 2.21 15.26 0.01
C ILE A 76 3.31 15.32 1.08
N GLY A 77 4.35 14.49 0.92
CA GLY A 77 5.54 14.54 1.76
C GLY A 77 5.43 13.61 2.97
N PHE A 78 5.16 12.34 2.76
CA PHE A 78 5.24 11.29 3.78
C PHE A 78 6.71 11.03 4.17
N ASP A 79 6.92 10.51 5.38
CA ASP A 79 8.25 10.09 5.85
C ASP A 79 8.69 8.78 5.20
N GLY A 80 7.73 7.94 4.81
CA GLY A 80 8.01 6.69 4.12
C GLY A 80 6.75 6.02 3.58
N LEU A 81 6.96 4.86 2.95
CA LEU A 81 5.95 4.08 2.25
C LEU A 81 6.08 2.60 2.61
N VAL A 82 4.97 1.94 2.87
CA VAL A 82 4.81 0.49 2.85
C VAL A 82 3.98 0.18 1.62
N CYS A 83 4.60 -0.41 0.61
CA CYS A 83 4.03 -0.66 -0.72
C CYS A 83 3.82 -2.15 -0.97
N GLY A 84 2.98 -2.49 -1.94
CA GLY A 84 2.76 -3.86 -2.39
C GLY A 84 2.32 -4.81 -1.29
N CYS A 85 1.45 -4.36 -0.37
CA CYS A 85 1.08 -5.14 0.82
C CYS A 85 2.31 -5.55 1.66
N GLY A 86 3.28 -4.67 1.83
CA GLY A 86 4.47 -4.93 2.66
C GLY A 86 5.63 -5.62 1.94
N THR A 87 5.58 -5.78 0.62
CA THR A 87 6.71 -6.29 -0.16
C THR A 87 7.87 -5.29 -0.24
N HIS A 88 7.58 -3.99 -0.15
CA HIS A 88 8.60 -2.94 -0.13
C HIS A 88 8.32 -1.92 0.96
N ILE A 89 9.37 -1.51 1.65
CA ILE A 89 9.32 -0.47 2.70
C ILE A 89 10.40 0.56 2.43
N TYR A 90 9.99 1.82 2.29
CA TYR A 90 10.88 2.97 2.10
C TYR A 90 10.80 3.90 3.30
N TYR A 91 11.92 4.45 3.71
CA TYR A 91 12.00 5.43 4.78
C TYR A 91 13.11 6.44 4.50
N GLU A 92 12.82 7.73 4.57
CA GLU A 92 13.78 8.81 4.29
C GLU A 92 14.50 8.66 2.93
N GLY A 93 13.82 8.07 1.94
CA GLY A 93 14.36 7.89 0.59
C GLY A 93 15.19 6.61 0.39
N GLU A 94 15.35 5.79 1.44
CA GLU A 94 16.07 4.53 1.36
C GLU A 94 15.14 3.32 1.44
N THR A 95 15.49 2.23 0.77
CA THR A 95 14.78 0.95 0.87
C THR A 95 15.21 0.24 2.15
N LEU A 96 14.27 0.12 3.11
CA LEU A 96 14.51 -0.62 4.36
C LEU A 96 14.25 -2.12 4.24
N PHE A 97 13.32 -2.49 3.38
CA PHE A 97 12.93 -3.87 3.13
C PHE A 97 12.45 -4.00 1.68
N SER A 98 12.79 -5.10 1.06
CA SER A 98 12.37 -5.46 -0.29
C SER A 98 12.24 -6.99 -0.37
N HIS A 99 11.13 -7.46 -0.93
CA HIS A 99 10.87 -8.87 -1.16
C HIS A 99 10.21 -9.04 -2.52
N SER A 100 11.00 -9.44 -3.52
CA SER A 100 10.51 -9.82 -4.84
C SER A 100 10.48 -11.34 -4.98
N ILE A 101 9.55 -11.85 -5.77
CA ILE A 101 9.45 -13.27 -6.08
C ILE A 101 10.63 -13.65 -6.99
N LEU A 102 11.31 -14.75 -6.71
CA LEU A 102 12.42 -15.21 -7.53
C LEU A 102 12.00 -15.42 -8.99
N HIS A 103 12.89 -15.09 -9.92
CA HIS A 103 12.63 -15.13 -11.36
C HIS A 103 12.08 -16.50 -11.84
N GLU A 104 12.65 -17.60 -11.37
CA GLU A 104 12.20 -18.95 -11.70
C GLU A 104 10.74 -19.17 -11.27
N LYS A 105 10.38 -18.66 -10.07
CA LYS A 105 9.01 -18.76 -9.56
C LYS A 105 8.06 -17.82 -10.29
N CYS A 106 8.51 -16.63 -10.68
CA CYS A 106 7.74 -15.74 -11.57
C CYS A 106 7.40 -16.44 -12.87
N THR A 107 8.35 -17.12 -13.46
CA THR A 107 8.16 -17.92 -14.69
C THR A 107 7.13 -19.04 -14.51
N GLU A 108 7.22 -19.81 -13.42
CA GLU A 108 6.23 -20.84 -13.08
C GLU A 108 4.82 -20.27 -12.94
N ILE A 109 4.69 -19.15 -12.21
CA ILE A 109 3.41 -18.47 -11.99
C ILE A 109 2.79 -18.01 -13.32
N VAL A 110 3.58 -17.39 -14.19
CA VAL A 110 3.10 -16.94 -15.50
C VAL A 110 2.59 -18.11 -16.35
N TYR A 111 3.34 -19.20 -16.43
CA TYR A 111 2.90 -20.36 -17.19
C TYR A 111 1.66 -21.03 -16.60
N GLU A 112 1.56 -21.12 -15.29
CA GLU A 112 0.38 -21.69 -14.66
C GLU A 112 -0.86 -20.82 -14.89
N LEU A 113 -0.75 -19.51 -14.77
CA LEU A 113 -1.87 -18.59 -15.04
C LEU A 113 -2.30 -18.63 -16.51
N ARG A 114 -1.34 -18.75 -17.46
CA ARG A 114 -1.63 -19.02 -18.88
C ARG A 114 -2.39 -20.34 -19.07
N ARG A 115 -1.94 -21.41 -18.40
CA ARG A 115 -2.58 -22.73 -18.48
C ARG A 115 -4.00 -22.72 -17.92
N LEU A 116 -4.23 -21.94 -16.84
CA LEU A 116 -5.54 -21.78 -16.24
C LEU A 116 -6.43 -20.78 -17.00
N GLY A 117 -5.81 -19.96 -17.85
CA GLY A 117 -6.50 -18.93 -18.64
C GLY A 117 -7.01 -17.76 -17.78
N ILE A 118 -6.42 -17.51 -16.60
CA ILE A 118 -6.86 -16.47 -15.65
C ILE A 118 -6.22 -15.13 -16.04
N PRO A 119 -7.03 -14.10 -16.34
CA PRO A 119 -6.53 -12.76 -16.59
C PRO A 119 -5.84 -12.19 -15.34
N THR A 120 -4.60 -11.73 -15.51
CA THR A 120 -3.76 -11.33 -14.37
C THR A 120 -2.89 -10.15 -14.77
N PHE A 121 -2.67 -9.22 -13.84
CA PHE A 121 -1.54 -8.32 -13.92
C PHE A 121 -0.55 -8.62 -12.78
N PHE A 122 0.74 -8.40 -13.08
CA PHE A 122 1.85 -8.73 -12.21
C PHE A 122 2.54 -7.43 -11.81
N GLU A 123 2.59 -7.16 -10.54
CA GLU A 123 3.05 -5.89 -10.01
C GLU A 123 4.47 -5.99 -9.47
N ALA A 124 5.35 -5.22 -10.08
CA ALA A 124 6.73 -5.02 -9.67
C ALA A 124 6.93 -3.59 -9.13
N GLU A 125 8.11 -3.29 -8.63
CA GLU A 125 8.47 -1.96 -8.16
C GLU A 125 8.35 -0.89 -9.26
N GLU A 126 8.84 -1.19 -10.47
CA GLU A 126 8.92 -0.24 -11.59
C GLU A 126 7.90 -0.51 -12.72
N HIS A 127 7.25 -1.67 -12.73
CA HIS A 127 6.37 -2.10 -13.80
C HIS A 127 5.11 -2.78 -13.30
N VAL A 128 4.04 -2.67 -14.09
CA VAL A 128 2.85 -3.53 -13.98
C VAL A 128 2.74 -4.33 -15.26
N TYR A 129 3.15 -5.59 -15.23
CA TYR A 129 3.03 -6.46 -16.41
C TYR A 129 1.59 -6.96 -16.56
N TYR A 130 1.14 -7.12 -17.79
CA TYR A 130 -0.08 -7.86 -18.14
C TYR A 130 0.27 -8.95 -19.17
N ASP A 131 -0.58 -9.95 -19.31
CA ASP A 131 -0.37 -10.97 -20.35
C ASP A 131 -1.45 -10.89 -21.43
N SER A 132 -1.06 -10.46 -22.63
CA SER A 132 -1.96 -10.34 -23.77
C SER A 132 -2.55 -11.68 -24.24
N ARG A 133 -2.01 -12.81 -23.78
CA ARG A 133 -2.50 -14.16 -24.04
C ARG A 133 -3.69 -14.56 -23.16
N CYS A 134 -3.88 -13.85 -22.04
CA CYS A 134 -4.95 -14.09 -21.07
C CYS A 134 -5.77 -12.82 -20.84
N MET A 135 -6.25 -12.17 -21.91
CA MET A 135 -6.99 -10.93 -21.81
C MET A 135 -8.45 -11.15 -21.39
N SER A 136 -8.96 -10.17 -20.65
CA SER A 136 -10.40 -9.94 -20.45
C SER A 136 -10.72 -8.45 -20.65
N PRO A 137 -11.99 -8.06 -20.81
CA PRO A 137 -12.37 -6.65 -20.87
C PRO A 137 -11.91 -5.88 -19.60
N GLU A 138 -12.04 -6.49 -18.43
CA GLU A 138 -11.65 -5.92 -17.14
C GLU A 138 -10.14 -5.70 -17.07
N LEU A 139 -9.33 -6.68 -17.49
CA LEU A 139 -7.87 -6.52 -17.58
C LEU A 139 -7.49 -5.40 -18.54
N GLY A 140 -8.16 -5.31 -19.71
CA GLY A 140 -7.95 -4.24 -20.68
C GLY A 140 -8.25 -2.86 -20.08
N ASN A 141 -9.31 -2.73 -19.29
CA ASN A 141 -9.63 -1.50 -18.56
C ASN A 141 -8.55 -1.16 -17.53
N SER A 142 -8.08 -2.15 -16.77
CA SER A 142 -7.00 -1.96 -15.77
C SER A 142 -5.71 -1.51 -16.44
N VAL A 143 -5.31 -2.14 -17.54
CA VAL A 143 -4.13 -1.75 -18.35
C VAL A 143 -4.26 -0.29 -18.83
N SER A 144 -5.44 0.10 -19.32
CA SER A 144 -5.70 1.46 -19.77
C SER A 144 -5.60 2.47 -18.63
N ASN A 145 -6.12 2.10 -17.46
CA ASN A 145 -6.04 2.92 -16.25
C ASN A 145 -4.60 3.12 -15.81
N PHE A 146 -3.81 2.06 -15.67
CA PHE A 146 -2.38 2.18 -15.30
C PHE A 146 -1.60 3.06 -16.30
N LYS A 147 -1.86 2.90 -17.61
CA LYS A 147 -1.24 3.77 -18.64
C LYS A 147 -1.65 5.24 -18.49
N SER A 148 -2.91 5.52 -18.12
CA SER A 148 -3.38 6.89 -17.87
C SER A 148 -2.69 7.55 -16.66
N LEU A 149 -2.24 6.75 -15.71
CA LEU A 149 -1.45 7.16 -14.55
C LEU A 149 0.07 7.25 -14.85
N ASN A 150 0.46 7.12 -16.12
CA ASN A 150 1.86 7.07 -16.57
C ASN A 150 2.68 5.92 -15.97
N CYS A 151 2.04 4.85 -15.55
CA CYS A 151 2.75 3.64 -15.14
C CYS A 151 3.39 2.96 -16.35
N SER A 152 4.53 2.33 -16.15
CA SER A 152 5.12 1.41 -17.13
C SER A 152 4.34 0.10 -17.15
N VAL A 153 3.70 -0.22 -18.29
CA VAL A 153 2.79 -1.39 -18.41
C VAL A 153 3.21 -2.25 -19.62
N PRO A 154 4.33 -2.99 -19.51
CA PRO A 154 4.77 -3.89 -20.58
C PRO A 154 3.91 -5.16 -20.66
N ASP A 155 3.82 -5.73 -21.86
CA ASP A 155 3.27 -7.07 -22.08
C ASP A 155 4.25 -8.13 -21.56
N MET A 156 3.73 -9.19 -20.96
CA MET A 156 4.54 -10.31 -20.47
C MET A 156 5.23 -11.01 -21.65
N PRO A 157 6.55 -11.22 -21.61
CA PRO A 157 7.27 -11.92 -22.66
C PRO A 157 6.64 -13.28 -22.99
N GLU A 158 6.75 -13.72 -24.26
CA GLU A 158 6.28 -15.04 -24.67
C GLU A 158 6.94 -16.14 -23.87
N ARG A 159 8.26 -16.00 -23.67
CA ARG A 159 9.11 -16.88 -22.88
C ARG A 159 9.69 -16.08 -21.72
N PRO A 160 9.01 -16.08 -20.55
CA PRO A 160 9.48 -15.34 -19.39
C PRO A 160 10.88 -15.77 -18.92
N GLU A 161 11.24 -17.04 -19.07
CA GLU A 161 12.54 -17.61 -18.71
C GLU A 161 13.73 -17.01 -19.48
N ASP A 162 13.48 -16.43 -20.66
CA ASP A 162 14.51 -15.78 -21.49
C ASP A 162 14.60 -14.27 -21.21
N SER A 163 14.00 -13.78 -20.11
CA SER A 163 13.91 -12.36 -19.74
C SER A 163 14.29 -12.12 -18.29
N ASP A 164 14.38 -10.88 -17.89
CA ASP A 164 14.65 -10.47 -16.50
C ASP A 164 13.36 -10.15 -15.72
N VAL A 165 12.21 -10.74 -16.11
CA VAL A 165 10.92 -10.48 -15.45
C VAL A 165 10.94 -10.97 -14.01
N VAL A 166 10.75 -10.01 -13.10
CA VAL A 166 10.55 -10.23 -11.68
C VAL A 166 9.39 -9.36 -11.25
N PHE A 167 8.54 -9.88 -10.38
CA PHE A 167 7.45 -9.13 -9.76
C PHE A 167 7.31 -9.49 -8.29
N ASP A 168 6.61 -8.64 -7.54
CA ASP A 168 6.52 -8.72 -6.09
C ASP A 168 5.24 -9.43 -5.64
N LYS A 169 4.18 -9.24 -6.41
CA LYS A 169 2.86 -9.81 -6.22
C LYS A 169 2.09 -9.85 -7.53
N PHE A 170 0.94 -10.50 -7.54
CA PHE A 170 0.09 -10.52 -8.71
C PHE A 170 -1.39 -10.46 -8.34
N PHE A 171 -2.21 -10.01 -9.29
CA PHE A 171 -3.61 -9.72 -9.08
C PHE A 171 -4.45 -10.37 -10.18
N CYS A 172 -5.26 -11.36 -9.79
CA CYS A 172 -6.10 -12.13 -10.70
C CYS A 172 -7.49 -11.51 -10.80
N LEU A 173 -7.97 -11.35 -12.04
CA LEU A 173 -9.32 -10.90 -12.34
C LEU A 173 -10.18 -12.14 -12.65
N LEU A 174 -10.97 -12.57 -11.67
CA LEU A 174 -11.66 -13.85 -11.71
C LEU A 174 -13.01 -13.75 -12.44
N ARG A 175 -13.25 -14.69 -13.32
CA ARG A 175 -14.56 -14.93 -13.91
C ARG A 175 -15.27 -16.07 -13.16
N PRO A 176 -16.62 -16.19 -13.23
CA PRO A 176 -17.37 -17.22 -12.49
C PRO A 176 -16.89 -18.66 -12.72
N ASP A 177 -16.40 -18.96 -13.92
CA ASP A 177 -15.97 -20.31 -14.31
C ASP A 177 -14.45 -20.53 -14.18
N ASP A 178 -13.69 -19.57 -13.67
CA ASP A 178 -12.26 -19.74 -13.51
C ASP A 178 -11.91 -20.81 -12.45
N PRO A 179 -10.87 -21.61 -12.69
CA PRO A 179 -10.53 -22.73 -11.82
C PRO A 179 -9.76 -22.27 -10.57
N VAL A 180 -10.40 -21.49 -9.71
CA VAL A 180 -9.81 -20.86 -8.51
C VAL A 180 -9.21 -21.89 -7.55
N ASP A 181 -9.84 -23.06 -7.40
CA ASP A 181 -9.30 -24.12 -6.53
C ASP A 181 -7.95 -24.66 -7.03
N LYS A 182 -7.76 -24.72 -8.36
CA LYS A 182 -6.45 -25.11 -8.94
C LYS A 182 -5.41 -24.03 -8.70
N LEU A 183 -5.80 -22.76 -8.84
CA LEU A 183 -4.92 -21.64 -8.52
C LEU A 183 -4.50 -21.69 -7.04
N ARG A 184 -5.46 -21.86 -6.12
CA ARG A 184 -5.18 -21.97 -4.67
C ARG A 184 -4.26 -23.15 -4.35
N SER A 185 -4.46 -24.29 -5.00
CA SER A 185 -3.60 -25.45 -4.85
C SER A 185 -2.19 -25.22 -5.38
N PHE A 186 -2.04 -24.45 -6.44
CA PHE A 186 -0.75 -24.09 -7.03
C PHE A 186 0.06 -23.13 -6.16
N ILE A 187 -0.58 -22.07 -5.68
CA ILE A 187 0.12 -21.09 -4.83
C ILE A 187 0.51 -21.66 -3.46
N GLY A 188 -0.23 -22.66 -2.96
CA GLY A 188 0.09 -23.38 -1.71
C GLY A 188 0.30 -22.45 -0.52
N ASP A 189 1.28 -22.80 0.32
CA ASP A 189 1.65 -22.01 1.51
C ASP A 189 2.71 -20.92 1.20
N GLU A 190 3.20 -20.86 -0.04
CA GLU A 190 4.19 -19.85 -0.44
C GLU A 190 3.56 -18.46 -0.59
N PHE A 191 2.25 -18.42 -0.82
CA PHE A 191 1.51 -17.17 -1.05
C PHE A 191 0.23 -17.12 -0.23
N THR A 192 -0.14 -15.89 0.12
CA THR A 192 -1.43 -15.56 0.73
C THR A 192 -2.35 -14.97 -0.34
N ALA A 193 -3.54 -15.55 -0.50
CA ALA A 193 -4.56 -15.07 -1.42
C ALA A 193 -5.57 -14.22 -0.66
N VAL A 194 -5.61 -12.92 -0.96
CA VAL A 194 -6.47 -11.92 -0.32
C VAL A 194 -7.62 -11.56 -1.27
N PRO A 195 -8.87 -11.94 -0.97
CA PRO A 195 -10.01 -11.54 -1.78
C PRO A 195 -10.21 -10.01 -1.78
N GLN A 196 -10.49 -9.45 -2.96
CA GLN A 196 -10.85 -8.05 -3.15
C GLN A 196 -12.25 -7.99 -3.80
N GLY A 197 -13.27 -8.18 -2.98
CA GLY A 197 -14.63 -8.40 -3.47
C GLY A 197 -14.82 -9.80 -4.10
N GLU A 198 -15.81 -9.92 -5.01
CA GLU A 198 -16.20 -11.22 -5.57
C GLU A 198 -15.34 -11.68 -6.78
N HIS A 199 -14.72 -10.73 -7.47
CA HIS A 199 -14.11 -10.98 -8.78
C HIS A 199 -12.59 -10.75 -8.81
N TYR A 200 -11.98 -10.44 -7.67
CA TYR A 200 -10.58 -10.10 -7.61
C TYR A 200 -9.85 -10.87 -6.52
N LEU A 201 -8.66 -11.32 -6.83
CA LEU A 201 -7.82 -12.04 -5.89
C LEU A 201 -6.40 -11.49 -5.94
N GLU A 202 -6.01 -10.80 -4.89
CA GLU A 202 -4.64 -10.33 -4.71
C GLU A 202 -3.81 -11.44 -4.09
N ILE A 203 -2.65 -11.74 -4.67
CA ILE A 203 -1.79 -12.82 -4.23
C ILE A 203 -0.42 -12.24 -3.91
N VAL A 204 -0.05 -12.35 -2.64
CA VAL A 204 1.18 -11.80 -2.07
C VAL A 204 2.04 -12.91 -1.47
N PRO A 205 3.37 -12.80 -1.45
CA PRO A 205 4.23 -13.76 -0.76
C PRO A 205 3.85 -13.88 0.72
N THR A 206 3.84 -15.10 1.24
CA THR A 206 3.60 -15.35 2.65
C THR A 206 4.64 -14.63 3.51
N GLY A 207 4.18 -13.97 4.58
CA GLY A 207 5.03 -13.09 5.39
C GLY A 207 5.07 -11.64 4.93
N CYS A 208 4.41 -11.29 3.81
CA CYS A 208 4.18 -9.91 3.40
C CYS A 208 2.73 -9.53 3.67
N SER A 209 2.51 -8.42 4.36
CA SER A 209 1.20 -7.82 4.60
C SER A 209 1.33 -6.37 5.06
N LYS A 210 0.24 -5.61 5.04
CA LYS A 210 0.19 -4.27 5.63
C LYS A 210 0.60 -4.28 7.12
N ALA A 211 0.30 -5.37 7.85
CA ALA A 211 0.68 -5.55 9.25
C ALA A 211 2.19 -5.78 9.43
N GLU A 212 2.79 -6.66 8.60
CA GLU A 212 4.22 -6.91 8.67
C GLU A 212 5.05 -5.65 8.37
N GLY A 213 4.59 -4.81 7.42
CA GLY A 213 5.21 -3.51 7.18
C GLY A 213 5.24 -2.63 8.43
N ILE A 214 4.14 -2.62 9.21
CA ILE A 214 4.08 -1.91 10.50
C ILE A 214 5.07 -2.51 11.51
N HIS A 215 5.11 -3.83 11.65
CA HIS A 215 6.00 -4.52 12.60
C HIS A 215 7.47 -4.27 12.30
N ILE A 216 7.85 -4.31 11.01
CA ILE A 216 9.23 -4.02 10.57
C ILE A 216 9.61 -2.59 10.93
N LEU A 217 8.76 -1.59 10.60
CA LEU A 217 9.01 -0.18 10.90
C LEU A 217 9.06 0.08 12.40
N GLN A 218 8.11 -0.48 13.15
CA GLN A 218 8.04 -0.38 14.61
C GLN A 218 9.35 -0.84 15.27
N LYS A 219 9.81 -2.04 14.86
CA LYS A 219 11.07 -2.62 15.35
C LYS A 219 12.28 -1.79 14.92
N LYS A 220 12.32 -1.38 13.65
CA LYS A 220 13.46 -0.65 13.06
C LYS A 220 13.62 0.75 13.69
N LEU A 221 12.49 1.43 13.93
CA LEU A 221 12.48 2.79 14.47
C LEU A 221 12.40 2.85 15.99
N GLY A 222 12.17 1.71 16.67
CA GLY A 222 12.06 1.65 18.13
C GLY A 222 10.84 2.38 18.69
N ILE A 223 9.73 2.45 17.92
CA ILE A 223 8.50 3.11 18.32
C ILE A 223 7.64 2.13 19.12
N PRO A 224 7.16 2.51 20.33
CA PRO A 224 6.28 1.66 21.12
C PRO A 224 4.97 1.36 20.38
N LYS A 225 4.42 0.15 20.58
CA LYS A 225 3.15 -0.25 19.96
C LYS A 225 2.02 0.75 20.24
N ASP A 226 1.96 1.26 21.47
CA ASP A 226 0.94 2.24 21.90
C ASP A 226 1.02 3.58 21.18
N ASN A 227 2.09 3.81 20.42
CA ASN A 227 2.27 5.01 19.62
C ASN A 227 1.97 4.80 18.12
N CYS A 228 1.38 3.64 17.76
CA CYS A 228 1.06 3.31 16.37
C CYS A 228 -0.42 3.50 16.09
N TYR A 229 -0.69 4.13 14.94
CA TYR A 229 -2.03 4.47 14.44
C TYR A 229 -2.16 3.97 13.01
N ALA A 230 -3.34 3.51 12.62
CA ALA A 230 -3.65 3.13 11.25
C ALA A 230 -5.04 3.62 10.85
N ILE A 231 -5.17 4.13 9.63
CA ILE A 231 -6.41 4.63 9.05
C ILE A 231 -6.68 3.87 7.76
N GLY A 232 -7.86 3.26 7.63
CA GLY A 232 -8.27 2.47 6.49
C GLY A 232 -9.78 2.44 6.28
N ASP A 233 -10.24 1.80 5.20
CA ASP A 233 -11.66 1.77 4.83
C ASP A 233 -12.16 0.39 4.35
N SER A 234 -11.29 -0.53 3.99
CA SER A 234 -11.67 -1.78 3.33
C SER A 234 -11.03 -3.04 3.94
N GLU A 235 -11.44 -4.21 3.47
CA GLU A 235 -11.06 -5.51 4.03
C GLU A 235 -9.56 -5.77 3.98
N ASN A 236 -8.85 -5.25 2.99
CA ASN A 236 -7.40 -5.37 2.89
C ASN A 236 -6.64 -4.59 3.96
N ASP A 237 -7.33 -3.69 4.71
CA ASP A 237 -6.79 -2.95 5.83
C ASP A 237 -6.87 -3.70 7.16
N ILE A 238 -7.72 -4.74 7.25
CA ILE A 238 -7.90 -5.48 8.50
C ILE A 238 -6.55 -5.86 9.13
N PRO A 239 -5.57 -6.40 8.40
CA PRO A 239 -4.28 -6.73 9.00
C PRO A 239 -3.58 -5.54 9.66
N MET A 240 -3.57 -4.35 9.02
CA MET A 240 -2.92 -3.18 9.63
C MET A 240 -3.73 -2.59 10.79
N LEU A 241 -5.07 -2.67 10.73
CA LEU A 241 -5.95 -2.19 11.80
C LEU A 241 -5.81 -3.04 13.07
N GLU A 242 -5.63 -4.35 12.94
CA GLU A 242 -5.36 -5.26 14.06
C GLU A 242 -3.94 -5.10 14.63
N ALA A 243 -2.98 -4.70 13.81
CA ALA A 243 -1.57 -4.54 14.22
C ALA A 243 -1.37 -3.38 15.21
N VAL A 244 -2.27 -2.40 15.25
CA VAL A 244 -2.15 -1.19 16.06
C VAL A 244 -3.27 -1.04 17.08
N PRO A 245 -3.02 -0.41 18.25
CA PRO A 245 -4.07 -0.16 19.23
C PRO A 245 -5.00 1.00 18.82
N HIS A 246 -4.53 1.93 17.98
CA HIS A 246 -5.30 3.08 17.53
C HIS A 246 -5.70 2.91 16.06
N SER A 247 -6.66 2.02 15.84
CA SER A 247 -7.20 1.70 14.52
C SER A 247 -8.41 2.57 14.20
N ILE A 248 -8.42 3.16 13.00
CA ILE A 248 -9.39 4.18 12.61
C ILE A 248 -10.05 3.78 11.30
N ALA A 249 -11.37 3.66 11.30
CA ALA A 249 -12.16 3.48 10.09
C ALA A 249 -12.55 4.84 9.50
N MET A 250 -12.49 4.97 8.17
CA MET A 250 -13.06 6.12 7.47
C MET A 250 -14.58 6.17 7.61
N GLY A 251 -15.16 7.36 7.42
CA GLY A 251 -16.61 7.57 7.52
C GLY A 251 -17.42 6.78 6.48
N VAL A 252 -16.87 6.61 5.27
CA VAL A 252 -17.33 5.63 4.27
C VAL A 252 -16.33 4.50 4.29
N CYS A 253 -16.75 3.32 4.70
CA CYS A 253 -15.91 2.14 4.81
C CYS A 253 -16.73 0.86 4.72
N SER A 254 -16.09 -0.27 4.48
CA SER A 254 -16.71 -1.57 4.61
C SER A 254 -17.18 -1.82 6.05
N LYS A 255 -18.36 -2.40 6.21
CA LYS A 255 -18.87 -2.76 7.54
C LYS A 255 -18.03 -3.85 8.22
N THR A 256 -17.33 -4.65 7.43
CA THR A 256 -16.51 -5.77 7.92
C THR A 256 -15.31 -5.30 8.74
N ILE A 257 -14.78 -4.08 8.50
CA ILE A 257 -13.63 -3.56 9.24
C ILE A 257 -14.01 -2.94 10.59
N LEU A 258 -15.27 -2.56 10.80
CA LEU A 258 -15.71 -1.85 12.01
C LEU A 258 -15.38 -2.57 13.32
N PRO A 259 -15.47 -3.92 13.42
CA PRO A 259 -15.09 -4.64 14.64
C PRO A 259 -13.60 -4.52 15.00
N TYR A 260 -12.74 -4.17 14.05
CA TYR A 260 -11.29 -4.04 14.21
C TYR A 260 -10.85 -2.60 14.49
N CYS A 261 -11.78 -1.65 14.51
CA CYS A 261 -11.49 -0.24 14.66
C CYS A 261 -11.87 0.28 16.03
N SER A 262 -10.96 1.04 16.65
CA SER A 262 -11.19 1.74 17.92
C SER A 262 -11.98 3.05 17.75
N TYR A 263 -11.95 3.63 16.55
CA TYR A 263 -12.62 4.90 16.23
C TYR A 263 -13.09 4.89 14.77
N ARG A 264 -14.17 5.61 14.48
CA ARG A 264 -14.63 5.91 13.12
C ARG A 264 -14.68 7.41 12.91
N THR A 265 -13.97 7.89 11.90
CA THR A 265 -13.95 9.31 11.53
C THR A 265 -15.04 9.65 10.51
N THR A 266 -14.98 10.82 9.91
CA THR A 266 -15.89 11.30 8.85
C THR A 266 -15.43 10.80 7.46
N PRO A 267 -16.26 10.93 6.40
CA PRO A 267 -15.88 10.61 5.03
C PRO A 267 -14.63 11.40 4.56
N VAL A 268 -13.99 10.89 3.50
CA VAL A 268 -12.77 11.51 2.92
C VAL A 268 -12.98 12.99 2.63
N LEU A 269 -14.06 13.34 1.92
CA LEU A 269 -14.38 14.72 1.51
C LEU A 269 -14.97 15.57 2.65
N GLU A 270 -15.18 14.99 3.83
CA GLU A 270 -15.63 15.68 5.04
C GLU A 270 -14.53 15.76 6.09
N ASP A 271 -13.30 16.03 5.64
CA ASP A 271 -12.11 16.21 6.48
C ASP A 271 -11.72 14.97 7.31
N GLY A 272 -12.01 13.75 6.83
CA GLY A 272 -11.89 12.52 7.59
C GLY A 272 -10.52 12.31 8.26
N ILE A 273 -9.41 12.49 7.52
CA ILE A 273 -8.05 12.38 8.07
C ILE A 273 -7.78 13.48 9.11
N ALA A 274 -8.13 14.73 8.80
CA ALA A 274 -7.91 15.85 9.71
C ALA A 274 -8.67 15.64 11.03
N ASN A 275 -9.92 15.17 10.95
CA ASN A 275 -10.77 14.92 12.12
C ASN A 275 -10.22 13.73 12.94
N ALA A 276 -9.71 12.68 12.28
CA ALA A 276 -9.06 11.57 12.96
C ALA A 276 -7.82 12.00 13.75
N LEU A 277 -6.93 12.77 13.12
CA LEU A 277 -5.71 13.26 13.77
C LEU A 277 -6.00 14.22 14.92
N LYS A 278 -7.02 15.09 14.78
CA LYS A 278 -7.49 15.97 15.88
C LYS A 278 -8.08 15.17 17.04
N HIS A 279 -8.88 14.15 16.76
CA HIS A 279 -9.47 13.28 17.80
C HIS A 279 -8.43 12.70 18.75
N TYR A 280 -7.28 12.30 18.19
CA TYR A 280 -6.17 11.75 18.98
C TYR A 280 -5.15 12.80 19.46
N GLY A 281 -5.39 14.09 19.22
CA GLY A 281 -4.49 15.17 19.63
C GLY A 281 -3.12 15.13 18.94
N LEU A 282 -3.08 14.62 17.72
CA LEU A 282 -1.84 14.51 16.93
C LEU A 282 -1.53 15.81 16.15
N ILE A 283 -2.57 16.64 15.93
CA ILE A 283 -2.48 17.96 15.29
C ILE A 283 -3.26 19.01 16.03
#